data_43d8f2a0600f1bd06b991a4aee62e95a
#
_entry.id   43d8f2a0600f1bd06b991a4aee62e95a
#
_cell.length_a   1.000
_cell.length_b   1.000
_cell.length_c   1.000
_cell.angle_alpha   90.00
_cell.angle_beta   90.00
_cell.angle_gamma   90.00
#
_symmetry.space_group_name_H-M   'P 1'
#
loop_
_entity.id
_entity.type
_entity.pdbx_description
1 polymer ?
#
loop_
_entity_poly.entity_id
_entity_poly.type
_entity_poly.pdbx_seq_one_letter_code
_entity_poly.pdbx_strand_id
1 'polypeptide(L)'
;NAGVSQQVSKETPKYLNPNIPIEERIDDLLPRLTLEEKVIQLSDSWGSKGIARLKIPAMLKTEGLHGQSYATGSTIFPHGINMGSTFDTELIQEVGKATAIEAKAANLRVSWSPVLDVARDARWGRVEETYGEDPYLVGRIGVAWIKGFQGEHMFACPKHFAGHGQPVGGRDSHDYGLSDRVMRNIHLAPFRDVIKEANAFG
;
A
#
# COMPACT_ATOMS: atom_id res chain seq x y z
N ASN A 1 20.04 -14.44 56.92
CA ASN A 1 19.45 -13.39 56.10
C ASN A 1 19.27 -13.92 54.66
N ALA A 2 18.09 -14.44 54.39
CA ALA A 2 17.69 -14.86 53.07
C ALA A 2 17.24 -13.62 52.27
N GLY A 3 18.02 -13.24 51.28
CA GLY A 3 17.66 -12.21 50.33
C GLY A 3 16.52 -12.69 49.43
N VAL A 4 15.32 -12.17 49.62
CA VAL A 4 14.20 -12.34 48.73
C VAL A 4 14.49 -11.51 47.49
N SER A 5 14.94 -12.17 46.40
CA SER A 5 14.98 -11.56 45.07
C SER A 5 13.54 -11.34 44.60
N GLN A 6 13.06 -10.09 44.68
CA GLN A 6 11.84 -9.70 44.01
C GLN A 6 12.05 -9.91 42.48
N GLN A 7 11.47 -10.96 41.95
CA GLN A 7 11.22 -11.06 40.48
C GLN A 7 10.23 -9.96 40.11
N VAL A 8 10.75 -8.84 39.63
CA VAL A 8 9.94 -7.84 38.95
C VAL A 8 9.43 -8.54 37.68
N SER A 9 8.17 -8.91 37.68
CA SER A 9 7.48 -9.35 36.48
C SER A 9 7.57 -8.21 35.47
N LYS A 10 8.41 -8.37 34.42
CA LYS A 10 8.46 -7.42 33.32
C LYS A 10 7.13 -7.53 32.57
N GLU A 11 6.20 -6.70 32.94
CA GLU A 11 4.92 -6.58 32.24
C GLU A 11 5.19 -6.31 30.75
N THR A 12 4.53 -7.10 29.90
CA THR A 12 4.71 -6.95 28.45
C THR A 12 4.25 -5.55 28.04
N PRO A 13 5.08 -4.75 27.34
CA PRO A 13 4.70 -3.42 26.93
C PRO A 13 3.38 -3.42 26.15
N LYS A 14 2.54 -2.40 26.37
CA LYS A 14 1.22 -2.30 25.73
C LYS A 14 1.28 -2.37 24.21
N TYR A 15 2.28 -1.72 23.60
CA TYR A 15 2.42 -1.71 22.13
C TYR A 15 2.61 -3.09 21.51
N LEU A 16 3.08 -4.09 22.26
CA LEU A 16 3.25 -5.47 21.79
C LEU A 16 1.96 -6.31 21.91
N ASN A 17 0.93 -5.80 22.58
CA ASN A 17 -0.32 -6.52 22.76
C ASN A 17 -1.32 -6.12 21.65
N PRO A 18 -1.66 -7.03 20.71
CA PRO A 18 -2.56 -6.71 19.60
C PRO A 18 -4.02 -6.44 20.02
N ASN A 19 -4.40 -6.83 21.23
CA ASN A 19 -5.76 -6.67 21.76
C ASN A 19 -5.99 -5.28 22.39
N ILE A 20 -4.96 -4.46 22.53
CA ILE A 20 -5.08 -3.09 23.01
C ILE A 20 -5.37 -2.17 21.83
N PRO A 21 -6.23 -1.14 21.97
CA PRO A 21 -6.50 -0.16 20.93
C PRO A 21 -5.23 0.47 20.35
N ILE A 22 -5.23 0.76 19.05
CA ILE A 22 -4.04 1.24 18.34
C ILE A 22 -3.49 2.53 18.96
N GLU A 23 -4.35 3.48 19.33
CA GLU A 23 -3.92 4.74 19.94
C GLU A 23 -3.16 4.52 21.26
N GLU A 24 -3.65 3.66 22.13
CA GLU A 24 -2.95 3.33 23.37
C GLU A 24 -1.61 2.63 23.15
N ARG A 25 -1.51 1.84 22.06
CA ARG A 25 -0.26 1.18 21.66
C ARG A 25 0.74 2.21 21.14
N ILE A 26 0.28 3.19 20.37
CA ILE A 26 1.10 4.29 19.85
C ILE A 26 1.60 5.14 21.02
N ASP A 27 0.74 5.52 21.95
CA ASP A 27 1.09 6.31 23.12
C ASP A 27 2.15 5.63 24.00
N ASP A 28 2.10 4.30 24.11
CA ASP A 28 3.12 3.52 24.82
C ASP A 28 4.42 3.39 24.02
N LEU A 29 4.36 3.32 22.68
CA LEU A 29 5.54 3.13 21.83
C LEU A 29 6.34 4.42 21.61
N LEU A 30 5.68 5.53 21.29
CA LEU A 30 6.33 6.77 20.89
C LEU A 30 7.36 7.32 21.87
N PRO A 31 7.12 7.30 23.22
CA PRO A 31 8.12 7.74 24.19
C PRO A 31 9.34 6.81 24.29
N ARG A 32 9.22 5.57 23.82
CA ARG A 32 10.30 4.58 23.87
C ARG A 32 11.29 4.73 22.71
N LEU A 33 10.90 5.46 21.63
CA LEU A 33 11.73 5.72 20.47
C LEU A 33 12.69 6.87 20.75
N THR A 34 13.96 6.70 20.34
CA THR A 34 14.91 7.83 20.29
C THR A 34 14.54 8.77 19.13
N LEU A 35 15.13 9.96 19.11
CA LEU A 35 14.92 10.90 18.00
C LEU A 35 15.39 10.30 16.68
N GLU A 36 16.55 9.67 16.68
CA GLU A 36 17.13 9.00 15.50
C GLU A 36 16.22 7.89 14.99
N GLU A 37 15.65 7.08 15.87
CA GLU A 37 14.71 6.04 15.49
C GLU A 37 13.42 6.61 14.88
N LYS A 38 12.90 7.71 15.41
CA LYS A 38 11.76 8.42 14.82
C LYS A 38 12.08 8.95 13.43
N VAL A 39 13.24 9.57 13.25
CA VAL A 39 13.69 10.10 11.95
C VAL A 39 13.85 8.97 10.93
N ILE A 40 14.48 7.85 11.32
CA ILE A 40 14.65 6.68 10.42
C ILE A 40 13.30 6.12 9.97
N GLN A 41 12.26 6.09 10.84
CA GLN A 41 10.94 5.63 10.43
C GLN A 41 10.29 6.52 9.36
N LEU A 42 10.66 7.81 9.28
CA LEU A 42 10.11 8.78 8.34
C LEU A 42 10.93 8.92 7.05
N SER A 43 12.21 8.53 7.06
CA SER A 43 13.17 8.90 6.02
C SER A 43 13.60 7.78 5.09
N ASP A 44 13.18 6.55 5.32
CA ASP A 44 13.60 5.41 4.49
C ASP A 44 12.71 5.26 3.25
N SER A 45 13.30 5.45 2.07
CA SER A 45 12.59 5.35 0.78
C SER A 45 12.09 3.94 0.44
N TRP A 46 12.70 2.89 1.00
CA TRP A 46 12.36 1.50 0.69
C TRP A 46 11.52 0.81 1.79
N GLY A 47 10.99 1.56 2.71
CA GLY A 47 10.22 1.08 3.83
C GLY A 47 10.83 1.49 5.17
N SER A 48 10.16 1.22 6.26
CA SER A 48 10.74 1.48 7.56
C SER A 48 11.69 0.36 7.97
N LYS A 49 12.85 0.73 8.48
CA LYS A 49 13.75 -0.22 9.15
C LYS A 49 13.13 -0.66 10.47
N GLY A 50 13.25 -1.93 10.80
CA GLY A 50 12.82 -2.44 12.09
C GLY A 50 13.64 -1.85 13.22
N ILE A 51 13.10 -1.90 14.44
CA ILE A 51 13.79 -1.50 15.68
C ILE A 51 13.88 -2.74 16.57
N ALA A 52 14.98 -3.47 16.44
CA ALA A 52 15.14 -4.78 17.08
C ALA A 52 14.98 -4.73 18.61
N ARG A 53 15.51 -3.70 19.29
CA ARG A 53 15.40 -3.55 20.76
C ARG A 53 13.94 -3.41 21.22
N LEU A 54 13.05 -2.92 20.36
CA LEU A 54 11.61 -2.78 20.61
C LEU A 54 10.79 -3.87 19.92
N LYS A 55 11.42 -4.85 19.29
CA LYS A 55 10.73 -5.92 18.53
C LYS A 55 9.81 -5.38 17.42
N ILE A 56 10.13 -4.22 16.88
CA ILE A 56 9.41 -3.65 15.73
C ILE A 56 10.03 -4.24 14.45
N PRO A 57 9.24 -4.93 13.62
CA PRO A 57 9.73 -5.48 12.36
C PRO A 57 9.99 -4.38 11.34
N ALA A 58 10.82 -4.67 10.36
CA ALA A 58 10.95 -3.84 9.16
C ALA A 58 9.68 -3.94 8.31
N MET A 59 9.28 -2.82 7.71
CA MET A 59 8.15 -2.73 6.78
C MET A 59 8.70 -2.42 5.38
N LEU A 60 9.30 -3.44 4.75
CA LEU A 60 9.88 -3.30 3.41
C LEU A 60 8.80 -3.26 2.33
N LYS A 61 9.05 -2.52 1.27
CA LYS A 61 8.12 -2.22 0.19
C LYS A 61 8.47 -2.91 -1.13
N THR A 62 7.46 -3.13 -1.96
CA THR A 62 7.59 -3.50 -3.37
C THR A 62 6.74 -2.55 -4.23
N GLU A 63 7.00 -2.50 -5.53
CA GLU A 63 6.13 -1.75 -6.46
C GLU A 63 4.81 -2.49 -6.71
N GLY A 64 4.84 -3.75 -7.08
CA GLY A 64 3.64 -4.58 -7.23
C GLY A 64 2.73 -4.22 -8.42
N LEU A 65 3.18 -3.44 -9.40
CA LEU A 65 2.36 -2.98 -10.53
C LEU A 65 1.85 -4.14 -11.38
N HIS A 66 2.71 -5.10 -11.65
CA HIS A 66 2.40 -6.32 -12.41
C HIS A 66 3.13 -7.55 -11.81
N GLY A 67 3.08 -7.67 -10.50
CA GLY A 67 3.80 -8.65 -9.69
C GLY A 67 4.80 -7.97 -8.76
N GLN A 68 5.35 -8.70 -7.81
CA GLN A 68 6.36 -8.11 -6.94
C GLN A 68 7.71 -7.98 -7.68
N SER A 69 8.41 -6.85 -7.50
CA SER A 69 9.52 -6.44 -8.36
C SER A 69 10.91 -6.73 -7.80
N TYR A 70 11.06 -7.06 -6.52
CA TYR A 70 12.35 -7.06 -5.83
C TYR A 70 12.88 -8.43 -5.41
N ALA A 71 12.27 -9.52 -5.87
CA ALA A 71 12.83 -10.85 -5.67
C ALA A 71 12.94 -11.61 -6.99
N THR A 72 14.06 -12.32 -7.15
CA THR A 72 14.31 -13.17 -8.32
C THR A 72 13.31 -14.33 -8.35
N GLY A 73 12.77 -14.64 -9.52
CA GLY A 73 11.86 -15.78 -9.71
C GLY A 73 10.40 -15.49 -9.40
N SER A 74 10.04 -14.23 -9.19
CA SER A 74 8.65 -13.82 -9.04
C SER A 74 7.90 -13.85 -10.37
N THR A 75 6.60 -14.06 -10.30
CA THR A 75 5.70 -14.00 -11.46
C THR A 75 5.59 -12.56 -11.97
N ILE A 76 5.76 -12.38 -13.28
CA ILE A 76 5.49 -11.11 -13.97
C ILE A 76 4.13 -11.26 -14.65
N PHE A 77 3.14 -10.54 -14.13
CA PHE A 77 1.81 -10.44 -14.72
C PHE A 77 1.80 -9.39 -15.85
N PRO A 78 0.77 -9.38 -16.71
CA PRO A 78 0.58 -8.30 -17.68
C PRO A 78 0.50 -6.92 -17.01
N HIS A 79 0.79 -5.85 -17.75
CA HIS A 79 0.61 -4.49 -17.27
C HIS A 79 -0.84 -4.17 -16.88
N GLY A 80 -1.03 -3.16 -16.05
CA GLY A 80 -2.34 -2.76 -15.52
C GLY A 80 -3.40 -2.58 -16.61
N ILE A 81 -3.05 -1.94 -17.73
CA ILE A 81 -3.97 -1.71 -18.85
C ILE A 81 -4.48 -3.04 -19.47
N ASN A 82 -3.62 -4.05 -19.54
CA ASN A 82 -4.00 -5.36 -20.04
C ASN A 82 -4.87 -6.11 -19.02
N MET A 83 -4.54 -6.00 -17.75
CA MET A 83 -5.37 -6.54 -16.68
C MET A 83 -6.76 -5.89 -16.65
N GLY A 84 -6.84 -4.57 -16.83
CA GLY A 84 -8.10 -3.83 -16.93
C GLY A 84 -8.95 -4.27 -18.12
N SER A 85 -8.32 -4.58 -19.28
CA SER A 85 -9.02 -5.01 -20.48
C SER A 85 -9.65 -6.40 -20.40
N THR A 86 -9.36 -7.16 -19.35
CA THR A 86 -10.04 -8.44 -19.09
C THR A 86 -11.47 -8.26 -18.60
N PHE A 87 -11.78 -7.13 -17.94
CA PHE A 87 -13.05 -6.89 -17.23
C PHE A 87 -13.38 -7.95 -16.19
N ASP A 88 -12.39 -8.75 -15.76
CA ASP A 88 -12.53 -9.90 -14.87
C ASP A 88 -11.99 -9.58 -13.48
N THR A 89 -12.86 -9.18 -12.57
CA THR A 89 -12.50 -8.85 -11.20
C THR A 89 -12.07 -10.06 -10.37
N GLU A 90 -12.57 -11.26 -10.67
CA GLU A 90 -12.19 -12.48 -9.97
C GLU A 90 -10.74 -12.85 -10.30
N LEU A 91 -10.38 -12.82 -11.58
CA LEU A 91 -9.00 -13.01 -12.04
C LEU A 91 -8.05 -12.01 -11.38
N ILE A 92 -8.42 -10.71 -11.34
CA ILE A 92 -7.55 -9.68 -10.77
C ILE A 92 -7.41 -9.82 -9.25
N GLN A 93 -8.42 -10.31 -8.57
CA GLN A 93 -8.30 -10.66 -7.15
C GLN A 93 -7.27 -11.78 -6.93
N GLU A 94 -7.27 -12.83 -7.76
CA GLU A 94 -6.26 -13.89 -7.69
C GLU A 94 -4.85 -13.38 -8.04
N VAL A 95 -4.71 -12.46 -8.99
CA VAL A 95 -3.42 -11.78 -9.29
C VAL A 95 -2.90 -11.02 -8.07
N GLY A 96 -3.78 -10.24 -7.41
CA GLY A 96 -3.42 -9.52 -6.18
C GLY A 96 -2.97 -10.47 -5.07
N LYS A 97 -3.69 -11.57 -4.89
CA LYS A 97 -3.34 -12.62 -3.92
C LYS A 97 -2.00 -13.30 -4.22
N ALA A 98 -1.76 -13.69 -5.46
CA ALA A 98 -0.50 -14.30 -5.88
C ALA A 98 0.68 -13.35 -5.66
N THR A 99 0.52 -12.07 -6.03
CA THR A 99 1.51 -11.01 -5.80
C THR A 99 1.83 -10.87 -4.31
N ALA A 100 0.81 -10.92 -3.44
CA ALA A 100 0.99 -10.82 -1.99
C ALA A 100 1.76 -12.02 -1.41
N ILE A 101 1.44 -13.25 -1.86
CA ILE A 101 2.12 -14.48 -1.43
C ILE A 101 3.61 -14.41 -1.77
N GLU A 102 3.95 -14.03 -3.00
CA GLU A 102 5.33 -13.91 -3.45
C GLU A 102 6.08 -12.77 -2.73
N ALA A 103 5.45 -11.61 -2.56
CA ALA A 103 6.02 -10.50 -1.80
C ALA A 103 6.29 -10.88 -0.33
N LYS A 104 5.36 -11.59 0.29
CA LYS A 104 5.49 -12.08 1.67
C LYS A 104 6.64 -13.09 1.81
N ALA A 105 6.81 -13.98 0.83
CA ALA A 105 7.94 -14.92 0.77
C ALA A 105 9.29 -14.19 0.64
N ALA A 106 9.31 -13.03 -0.03
CA ALA A 106 10.48 -12.15 -0.13
C ALA A 106 10.68 -11.23 1.09
N ASN A 107 9.91 -11.44 2.18
CA ASN A 107 9.93 -10.61 3.39
C ASN A 107 9.51 -9.15 3.18
N LEU A 108 8.75 -8.86 2.12
CA LEU A 108 8.14 -7.56 1.88
C LEU A 108 6.78 -7.49 2.62
N ARG A 109 6.30 -6.29 2.90
CA ARG A 109 5.07 -6.08 3.69
C ARG A 109 4.11 -5.07 3.08
N VAL A 110 4.60 -4.18 2.26
CA VAL A 110 3.84 -3.09 1.64
C VAL A 110 4.02 -3.13 0.13
N SER A 111 2.96 -2.92 -0.62
CA SER A 111 3.04 -2.66 -2.07
C SER A 111 2.58 -1.26 -2.39
N TRP A 112 3.34 -0.56 -3.24
CA TRP A 112 2.94 0.72 -3.84
C TRP A 112 2.02 0.48 -5.04
N SER A 113 0.98 -0.29 -4.81
CA SER A 113 -0.04 -0.67 -5.79
C SER A 113 -1.39 -0.84 -5.09
N PRO A 114 -2.49 -0.82 -5.84
CA PRO A 114 -2.60 -0.67 -7.31
C PRO A 114 -2.50 0.79 -7.79
N VAL A 115 -2.25 0.98 -9.11
CA VAL A 115 -2.33 2.29 -9.76
C VAL A 115 -3.78 2.56 -10.14
N LEU A 116 -4.38 3.54 -9.46
CA LEU A 116 -5.79 3.93 -9.64
C LEU A 116 -5.96 5.21 -10.45
N ASP A 117 -4.89 5.67 -11.09
CA ASP A 117 -4.96 6.80 -11.99
C ASP A 117 -5.87 6.48 -13.17
N VAL A 118 -6.80 7.39 -13.47
CA VAL A 118 -7.69 7.26 -14.61
C VAL A 118 -6.99 7.89 -15.82
N ALA A 119 -6.60 7.08 -16.81
CA ALA A 119 -5.83 7.49 -17.98
C ALA A 119 -6.66 8.35 -18.95
N ARG A 120 -6.79 9.65 -18.67
CA ARG A 120 -7.57 10.60 -19.47
C ARG A 120 -6.76 11.30 -20.57
N ASP A 121 -5.44 11.28 -20.46
CA ASP A 121 -4.53 11.83 -21.47
C ASP A 121 -3.62 10.72 -21.99
N ALA A 122 -3.85 10.31 -23.24
CA ALA A 122 -3.09 9.24 -23.90
C ALA A 122 -1.60 9.57 -24.13
N ARG A 123 -1.20 10.84 -23.96
CA ARG A 123 0.22 11.26 -24.07
C ARG A 123 0.99 11.00 -22.79
N TRP A 124 0.30 10.72 -21.67
CA TRP A 124 0.94 10.43 -20.40
C TRP A 124 1.71 9.10 -20.49
N GLY A 125 3.00 9.13 -20.11
CA GLY A 125 3.93 8.02 -20.30
C GLY A 125 3.71 6.81 -19.36
N ARG A 126 2.68 6.83 -18.49
CA ARG A 126 2.38 5.75 -17.53
C ARG A 126 0.99 5.15 -17.72
N VAL A 127 0.42 5.30 -18.92
CA VAL A 127 -0.91 4.74 -19.25
C VAL A 127 -0.95 3.23 -19.04
N GLU A 128 0.13 2.52 -19.34
CA GLU A 128 0.20 1.05 -19.19
C GLU A 128 0.11 0.57 -17.73
N GLU A 129 0.43 1.42 -16.77
CA GLU A 129 0.35 1.06 -15.35
C GLU A 129 -1.09 1.05 -14.83
N THR A 130 -2.01 1.77 -15.48
CA THR A 130 -3.39 1.94 -15.02
C THR A 130 -4.31 0.85 -15.57
N TYR A 131 -5.50 0.74 -15.00
CA TYR A 131 -6.53 -0.19 -15.49
C TYR A 131 -7.43 0.41 -16.58
N GLY A 132 -7.16 1.64 -17.06
CA GLY A 132 -7.86 2.25 -18.17
C GLY A 132 -8.32 3.68 -17.94
N GLU A 133 -9.23 4.13 -18.82
CA GLU A 133 -9.76 5.49 -18.85
C GLU A 133 -11.15 5.66 -18.22
N ASP A 134 -11.78 4.55 -17.82
CA ASP A 134 -13.09 4.55 -17.15
C ASP A 134 -12.92 4.47 -15.63
N PRO A 135 -13.38 5.47 -14.87
CA PRO A 135 -13.21 5.49 -13.41
C PRO A 135 -13.94 4.35 -12.70
N TYR A 136 -15.05 3.86 -13.26
CA TYR A 136 -15.78 2.73 -12.67
C TYR A 136 -14.97 1.45 -12.81
N LEU A 137 -14.44 1.15 -14.01
CA LEU A 137 -13.61 -0.02 -14.26
C LEU A 137 -12.36 0.01 -13.37
N VAL A 138 -11.64 1.16 -13.34
CA VAL A 138 -10.46 1.35 -12.49
C VAL A 138 -10.80 1.07 -11.02
N GLY A 139 -11.93 1.56 -10.54
CA GLY A 139 -12.41 1.30 -9.18
C GLY A 139 -12.67 -0.18 -8.92
N ARG A 140 -13.41 -0.87 -9.81
CA ARG A 140 -13.76 -2.30 -9.63
C ARG A 140 -12.52 -3.19 -9.63
N ILE A 141 -11.62 -2.99 -10.58
CA ILE A 141 -10.35 -3.74 -10.68
C ILE A 141 -9.46 -3.42 -9.46
N GLY A 142 -9.36 -2.16 -9.06
CA GLY A 142 -8.61 -1.76 -7.87
C GLY A 142 -9.13 -2.41 -6.58
N VAL A 143 -10.45 -2.43 -6.38
CA VAL A 143 -11.10 -3.12 -5.24
C VAL A 143 -10.74 -4.60 -5.23
N ALA A 144 -10.83 -5.27 -6.37
CA ALA A 144 -10.52 -6.69 -6.49
C ALA A 144 -9.06 -6.98 -6.16
N TRP A 145 -8.13 -6.24 -6.76
CA TRP A 145 -6.70 -6.39 -6.50
C TRP A 145 -6.36 -6.21 -5.02
N ILE A 146 -6.88 -5.15 -4.38
CA ILE A 146 -6.63 -4.86 -2.97
C ILE A 146 -7.19 -5.96 -2.07
N LYS A 147 -8.40 -6.45 -2.34
CA LYS A 147 -8.98 -7.57 -1.57
C LYS A 147 -8.10 -8.81 -1.64
N GLY A 148 -7.58 -9.15 -2.82
CA GLY A 148 -6.65 -10.26 -2.98
C GLY A 148 -5.36 -10.04 -2.19
N PHE A 149 -4.74 -8.87 -2.35
CA PHE A 149 -3.47 -8.54 -1.72
C PHE A 149 -3.57 -8.43 -0.18
N GLN A 150 -4.55 -7.70 0.33
CA GLN A 150 -4.75 -7.52 1.77
C GLN A 150 -5.30 -8.77 2.46
N GLY A 151 -5.97 -9.67 1.72
CA GLY A 151 -6.38 -10.98 2.21
C GLY A 151 -5.22 -11.85 2.70
N GLU A 152 -4.02 -11.60 2.21
CA GLU A 152 -2.77 -12.24 2.66
C GLU A 152 -2.06 -11.47 3.78
N HIS A 153 -2.73 -10.54 4.45
CA HIS A 153 -2.18 -9.70 5.52
C HIS A 153 -1.01 -8.82 5.06
N MET A 154 -1.11 -8.26 3.87
CA MET A 154 -0.18 -7.31 3.28
C MET A 154 -0.82 -5.92 3.20
N PHE A 155 -0.02 -4.86 3.11
CA PHE A 155 -0.52 -3.50 2.99
C PHE A 155 -0.49 -3.05 1.53
N ALA A 156 -1.66 -2.80 0.95
CA ALA A 156 -1.80 -2.14 -0.34
C ALA A 156 -1.77 -0.61 -0.15
N CYS A 157 -1.02 0.09 -1.00
CA CYS A 157 -0.98 1.53 -1.05
C CYS A 157 -1.43 2.00 -2.45
N PRO A 158 -2.74 2.24 -2.63
CA PRO A 158 -3.26 2.70 -3.92
C PRO A 158 -2.72 4.07 -4.26
N LYS A 159 -2.33 4.25 -5.54
CA LYS A 159 -1.65 5.46 -6.01
C LYS A 159 -2.14 5.88 -7.40
N HIS A 160 -1.93 7.13 -7.80
CA HIS A 160 -1.35 8.27 -7.08
C HIS A 160 -2.47 9.23 -6.69
N PHE A 161 -2.64 9.54 -5.46
CA PHE A 161 -3.73 10.37 -4.96
C PHE A 161 -3.43 11.86 -5.17
N ALA A 162 -4.17 12.54 -6.08
CA ALA A 162 -5.01 12.06 -7.15
C ALA A 162 -4.95 13.00 -8.36
N GLY A 163 -5.32 12.49 -9.56
CA GLY A 163 -5.37 13.29 -10.79
C GLY A 163 -4.18 13.07 -11.74
N HIS A 164 -3.23 12.23 -11.36
CA HIS A 164 -1.97 12.01 -12.05
C HIS A 164 -2.12 11.47 -13.50
N GLY A 165 -3.23 10.80 -13.82
CA GLY A 165 -3.52 10.28 -15.17
C GLY A 165 -4.05 11.32 -16.19
N GLN A 166 -4.12 12.60 -15.81
CA GLN A 166 -4.54 13.69 -16.69
C GLN A 166 -3.66 14.94 -16.51
N PRO A 167 -2.32 14.83 -16.63
CA PRO A 167 -1.44 15.96 -16.43
C PRO A 167 -1.48 16.91 -17.63
N VAL A 168 -1.20 18.21 -17.38
CA VAL A 168 -1.15 19.22 -18.44
C VAL A 168 -0.07 18.86 -19.46
N GLY A 169 -0.48 18.75 -20.73
CA GLY A 169 0.42 18.39 -21.82
C GLY A 169 0.89 16.95 -21.83
N GLY A 170 0.29 16.06 -21.04
CA GLY A 170 0.69 14.66 -20.93
C GLY A 170 2.00 14.44 -20.17
N ARG A 171 2.54 15.45 -19.51
CA ARG A 171 3.83 15.38 -18.82
C ARG A 171 3.67 14.74 -17.44
N ASP A 172 4.41 13.68 -17.20
CA ASP A 172 4.40 13.03 -15.90
C ASP A 172 4.79 13.99 -14.76
N SER A 173 4.14 13.83 -13.61
CA SER A 173 4.36 14.64 -12.41
C SER A 173 4.16 16.14 -12.61
N HIS A 174 3.36 16.54 -13.61
CA HIS A 174 3.02 17.92 -13.89
C HIS A 174 1.65 18.29 -13.32
N ASP A 175 1.35 19.58 -13.27
CA ASP A 175 0.05 20.11 -12.86
C ASP A 175 -1.10 19.52 -13.70
N TYR A 176 -2.27 19.38 -13.13
CA TYR A 176 -3.44 18.83 -13.84
C TYR A 176 -4.60 19.79 -13.99
N GLY A 177 -4.53 21.01 -13.50
CA GLY A 177 -5.48 22.10 -13.75
C GLY A 177 -6.96 21.70 -13.79
N LEU A 178 -7.35 20.71 -12.99
CA LEU A 178 -8.68 20.11 -13.03
C LEU A 178 -9.67 20.87 -12.14
N SER A 179 -10.94 20.99 -12.60
CA SER A 179 -11.99 21.49 -11.73
C SER A 179 -12.32 20.48 -10.64
N ASP A 180 -12.82 20.97 -9.50
CA ASP A 180 -13.30 20.12 -8.39
C ASP A 180 -14.30 19.06 -8.85
N ARG A 181 -15.16 19.39 -9.79
CA ARG A 181 -16.14 18.43 -10.33
C ARG A 181 -15.47 17.28 -11.05
N VAL A 182 -14.49 17.55 -11.90
CA VAL A 182 -13.75 16.52 -12.63
C VAL A 182 -12.94 15.68 -11.65
N MET A 183 -12.24 16.34 -10.71
CA MET A 183 -11.49 15.66 -9.68
C MET A 183 -12.36 14.67 -8.89
N ARG A 184 -13.51 15.11 -8.38
CA ARG A 184 -14.42 14.28 -7.57
C ARG A 184 -15.06 13.14 -8.34
N ASN A 185 -15.48 13.39 -9.57
CA ASN A 185 -16.28 12.42 -10.34
C ASN A 185 -15.43 11.41 -11.10
N ILE A 186 -14.19 11.76 -11.42
CA ILE A 186 -13.32 10.91 -12.23
C ILE A 186 -12.15 10.41 -11.39
N HIS A 187 -11.28 11.31 -10.92
CA HIS A 187 -10.00 10.90 -10.35
C HIS A 187 -10.09 10.43 -8.89
N LEU A 188 -11.01 10.95 -8.09
CA LEU A 188 -11.24 10.49 -6.72
C LEU A 188 -12.22 9.31 -6.60
N ALA A 189 -12.97 9.01 -7.65
CA ALA A 189 -13.96 7.94 -7.62
C ALA A 189 -13.35 6.56 -7.32
N PRO A 190 -12.27 6.11 -8.02
CA PRO A 190 -11.62 4.84 -7.71
C PRO A 190 -11.08 4.76 -6.28
N PHE A 191 -10.49 5.85 -5.77
CA PHE A 191 -10.00 5.90 -4.38
C PHE A 191 -11.12 5.77 -3.35
N ARG A 192 -12.25 6.45 -3.58
CA ARG A 192 -13.44 6.28 -2.75
C ARG A 192 -13.90 4.83 -2.69
N ASP A 193 -13.90 4.15 -3.84
CA ASP A 193 -14.37 2.78 -3.95
C ASP A 193 -13.44 1.83 -3.19
N VAL A 194 -12.13 1.94 -3.35
CA VAL A 194 -11.18 1.05 -2.64
C VAL A 194 -11.15 1.31 -1.13
N ILE A 195 -11.33 2.55 -0.69
CA ILE A 195 -11.44 2.87 0.74
C ILE A 195 -12.71 2.24 1.33
N LYS A 196 -13.86 2.41 0.66
CA LYS A 196 -15.14 1.96 1.19
C LYS A 196 -15.38 0.46 1.07
N GLU A 197 -14.88 -0.18 0.02
CA GLU A 197 -15.24 -1.56 -0.32
C GLU A 197 -14.10 -2.57 -0.12
N ALA A 198 -12.86 -2.11 -0.15
CA ALA A 198 -11.69 -2.96 0.10
C ALA A 198 -10.95 -2.61 1.40
N ASN A 199 -11.38 -1.56 2.12
CA ASN A 199 -10.72 -1.10 3.34
C ASN A 199 -9.20 -0.93 3.12
N ALA A 200 -8.84 -0.19 2.07
CA ALA A 200 -7.44 0.07 1.74
C ALA A 200 -6.71 0.73 2.92
N PHE A 201 -5.51 0.22 3.28
CA PHE A 201 -4.77 0.66 4.47
C PHE A 201 -3.78 1.80 4.20
N GLY A 202 -3.39 2.03 2.96
CA GLY A 202 -2.42 3.05 2.58
C GLY A 202 -3.02 4.22 1.81
#